data_b23d78c4c5493abe37d44a7c2161fb8c
#
_entry.id   b23d78c4c5493abe37d44a7c2161fb8c
#
_cell.length_a   1.000
_cell.length_b   1.000
_cell.length_c   1.000
_cell.angle_alpha   90.00
_cell.angle_beta   90.00
_cell.angle_gamma   90.00
#
_symmetry.space_group_name_H-M   'P 1'
#
loop_
_entity.id
_entity.type
_entity.pdbx_description
1 polymer ?
#
loop_
_entity_poly.entity_id
_entity_poly.type
_entity_poly.pdbx_seq_one_letter_code
_entity_poly.pdbx_strand_id
1 'polypeptide(L)'
;MRGAQVTAIGVPPRATTMPDPVPGDGEALITVNAASLNPVELRVASGRMPGASPPYVPGLEGVGTVLDSPTIPAGTRVRFENDLPGFGKDGSIRELAVAEEEAMFELPDSVDDAEAAAAGVVGVTSELAFRLAGMSGGERVAVLGATGGVGLMAVQLAAARRAAAVVAVGRHRQGLEWLASHGATASVVLDETIDLSDALQVAAGGPIDIVIDPLWGAPAMGAIAALADHGCLVTVGNTAGTDIDLPLQAMRKARSAVLGLSSGWTPLSEKRDAFGFVIEQVAAGRVSVSHEVQPLAEIAGAWHRQERFPHTKLVISLS
;
A
#
# COMPACT_ATOMS: atom_id res chain seq x y z
N MET A 1 -15.91 5.65 23.43
CA MET A 1 -16.01 5.28 22.03
C MET A 1 -15.83 3.77 21.80
N ARG A 2 -16.18 3.25 20.63
CA ARG A 2 -15.85 1.86 20.22
C ARG A 2 -14.59 1.85 19.35
N GLY A 3 -13.84 0.75 19.38
CA GLY A 3 -12.66 0.55 18.54
C GLY A 3 -12.20 -0.90 18.55
N ALA A 4 -11.26 -1.23 17.68
CA ALA A 4 -10.59 -2.52 17.67
C ALA A 4 -9.43 -2.53 18.65
N GLN A 5 -9.20 -3.62 19.37
CA GLN A 5 -8.08 -3.75 20.28
C GLN A 5 -7.35 -5.09 20.09
N VAL A 6 -6.05 -5.02 19.90
CA VAL A 6 -5.11 -6.15 19.99
C VAL A 6 -4.74 -6.28 21.48
N THR A 7 -5.17 -7.37 22.12
CA THR A 7 -4.98 -7.57 23.57
C THR A 7 -3.73 -8.39 23.91
N ALA A 8 -3.24 -9.18 22.96
CA ALA A 8 -2.02 -9.97 23.10
C ALA A 8 -1.41 -10.26 21.72
N ILE A 9 -0.10 -10.47 21.68
CA ILE A 9 0.60 -10.88 20.46
C ILE A 9 0.07 -12.25 20.00
N GLY A 10 -0.16 -12.39 18.69
CA GLY A 10 -0.72 -13.59 18.07
C GLY A 10 -2.25 -13.70 18.15
N VAL A 11 -2.93 -12.72 18.76
CA VAL A 11 -4.40 -12.71 18.88
C VAL A 11 -4.97 -11.64 17.96
N PRO A 12 -5.94 -11.98 17.08
CA PRO A 12 -6.65 -10.99 16.27
C PRO A 12 -7.35 -9.93 17.11
N PRO A 13 -7.47 -8.68 16.62
CA PRO A 13 -8.17 -7.63 17.34
C PRO A 13 -9.65 -7.94 17.51
N ARG A 14 -10.24 -7.36 18.56
CA ARG A 14 -11.67 -7.45 18.85
C ARG A 14 -12.26 -6.06 19.01
N ALA A 15 -13.49 -5.88 18.56
CA ALA A 15 -14.25 -4.67 18.84
C ALA A 15 -14.56 -4.58 20.35
N THR A 16 -14.26 -3.42 20.93
CA THR A 16 -14.48 -3.16 22.37
C THR A 16 -14.78 -1.68 22.61
N THR A 17 -15.28 -1.37 23.81
CA THR A 17 -15.44 0.01 24.27
C THR A 17 -14.18 0.44 25.01
N MET A 18 -13.73 1.64 24.74
CA MET A 18 -12.52 2.24 25.32
C MET A 18 -12.73 3.73 25.61
N PRO A 19 -11.91 4.35 26.46
CA PRO A 19 -11.95 5.80 26.68
C PRO A 19 -11.74 6.57 25.37
N ASP A 20 -12.32 7.76 25.28
CA ASP A 20 -12.05 8.67 24.18
C ASP A 20 -10.61 9.18 24.27
N PRO A 21 -9.91 9.30 23.12
CA PRO A 21 -8.54 9.82 23.12
C PRO A 21 -8.56 11.33 23.38
N VAL A 22 -7.49 11.83 23.96
CA VAL A 22 -7.27 13.25 24.19
C VAL A 22 -6.08 13.69 23.33
N PRO A 23 -6.28 14.66 22.40
CA PRO A 23 -5.19 15.17 21.58
C PRO A 23 -4.15 15.90 22.44
N GLY A 24 -2.87 15.75 22.07
CA GLY A 24 -1.75 16.50 22.58
C GLY A 24 -1.48 17.78 21.77
N ASP A 25 -0.37 18.44 22.09
CA ASP A 25 0.07 19.63 21.35
C ASP A 25 0.40 19.27 19.89
N GLY A 26 -0.19 19.99 18.93
CA GLY A 26 -0.01 19.76 17.49
C GLY A 26 -0.79 18.58 16.91
N GLU A 27 -1.65 17.95 17.72
CA GLU A 27 -2.51 16.87 17.31
C GLU A 27 -3.96 17.33 17.14
N ALA A 28 -4.67 16.68 16.22
CA ALA A 28 -6.11 16.88 16.02
C ALA A 28 -6.92 15.67 16.48
N LEU A 29 -8.14 15.92 16.91
CA LEU A 29 -9.17 14.92 17.17
C LEU A 29 -10.03 14.72 15.91
N ILE A 30 -10.20 13.47 15.50
CA ILE A 30 -10.86 13.09 14.24
C ILE A 30 -11.96 12.07 14.53
N THR A 31 -13.18 12.31 14.01
CA THR A 31 -14.18 11.26 13.86
C THR A 31 -13.79 10.39 12.67
N VAL A 32 -13.50 9.12 12.91
CA VAL A 32 -13.07 8.19 11.86
C VAL A 32 -14.29 7.56 11.19
N ASN A 33 -14.37 7.66 9.88
CA ASN A 33 -15.41 7.06 9.07
C ASN A 33 -14.97 5.72 8.49
N ALA A 34 -13.71 5.64 8.02
CA ALA A 34 -13.14 4.46 7.39
C ALA A 34 -11.65 4.29 7.75
N ALA A 35 -11.23 3.05 7.95
CA ALA A 35 -9.83 2.70 8.16
C ALA A 35 -9.47 1.45 7.35
N SER A 36 -8.33 1.44 6.66
CA SER A 36 -7.94 0.30 5.85
C SER A 36 -7.03 -0.67 6.59
N LEU A 37 -7.17 -1.98 6.30
CA LEU A 37 -6.24 -3.01 6.78
C LEU A 37 -5.04 -3.15 5.84
N ASN A 38 -3.85 -3.24 6.43
CA ASN A 38 -2.59 -3.41 5.71
C ASN A 38 -1.81 -4.64 6.24
N PRO A 39 -1.02 -5.32 5.41
CA PRO A 39 -0.23 -6.47 5.86
C PRO A 39 0.75 -6.19 7.00
N VAL A 40 1.21 -4.94 7.12
CA VAL A 40 2.14 -4.54 8.19
C VAL A 40 1.51 -4.67 9.58
N GLU A 41 0.24 -4.37 9.74
CA GLU A 41 -0.50 -4.48 11.00
C GLU A 41 -0.57 -5.93 11.47
N LEU A 42 -0.76 -6.86 10.53
CA LEU A 42 -0.74 -8.29 10.83
C LEU A 42 0.67 -8.75 11.27
N ARG A 43 1.72 -8.21 10.67
CA ARG A 43 3.10 -8.50 11.08
C ARG A 43 3.41 -8.01 12.48
N VAL A 44 2.90 -6.82 12.85
CA VAL A 44 3.02 -6.28 14.21
C VAL A 44 2.26 -7.17 15.19
N ALA A 45 0.97 -7.42 14.95
CA ALA A 45 0.12 -8.18 15.86
C ALA A 45 0.55 -9.65 16.01
N SER A 46 1.18 -10.25 14.98
CA SER A 46 1.73 -11.61 15.06
C SER A 46 3.10 -11.71 15.76
N GLY A 47 3.71 -10.57 16.14
CA GLY A 47 5.05 -10.54 16.74
C GLY A 47 6.20 -10.71 15.73
N ARG A 48 5.93 -10.75 14.42
CA ARG A 48 6.98 -10.77 13.38
C ARG A 48 7.76 -9.46 13.30
N MET A 49 7.22 -8.40 13.90
CA MET A 49 7.94 -7.16 14.19
C MET A 49 8.05 -7.05 15.72
N PRO A 50 9.24 -7.35 16.29
CA PRO A 50 9.42 -7.35 17.74
C PRO A 50 9.35 -5.94 18.33
N GLY A 51 8.84 -5.82 19.56
CA GLY A 51 8.75 -4.57 20.29
C GLY A 51 7.33 -4.02 20.44
N ALA A 52 6.34 -4.57 19.73
CA ALA A 52 4.96 -4.19 19.94
C ALA A 52 4.45 -4.60 21.33
N SER A 53 3.73 -3.69 21.98
CA SER A 53 3.27 -3.84 23.38
C SER A 53 1.74 -3.73 23.47
N PRO A 54 1.01 -4.87 23.47
CA PRO A 54 -0.43 -4.86 23.73
C PRO A 54 -0.75 -4.43 25.19
N PRO A 55 -1.96 -3.86 25.47
CA PRO A 55 -3.03 -3.63 24.50
C PRO A 55 -2.79 -2.37 23.64
N TYR A 56 -3.22 -2.40 22.37
CA TYR A 56 -3.19 -1.23 21.49
C TYR A 56 -4.30 -1.29 20.44
N VAL A 57 -4.64 -0.16 19.84
CA VAL A 57 -5.57 -0.05 18.69
C VAL A 57 -4.78 -0.20 17.39
N PRO A 58 -5.12 -1.14 16.49
CA PRO A 58 -4.49 -1.24 15.18
C PRO A 58 -5.01 -0.15 14.22
N GLY A 59 -4.40 -0.04 13.04
CA GLY A 59 -4.78 0.88 11.96
C GLY A 59 -3.72 1.93 11.71
N LEU A 60 -2.95 1.75 10.62
CA LEU A 60 -1.87 2.66 10.21
C LEU A 60 -2.43 3.97 9.63
N GLU A 61 -3.60 3.90 9.01
CA GLU A 61 -4.23 5.01 8.32
C GLU A 61 -5.75 5.00 8.51
N GLY A 62 -6.35 6.17 8.42
CA GLY A 62 -7.79 6.35 8.46
C GLY A 62 -8.25 7.54 7.63
N VAL A 63 -9.54 7.58 7.39
CA VAL A 63 -10.26 8.70 6.78
C VAL A 63 -11.36 9.12 7.72
N GLY A 64 -11.52 10.42 7.88
CA GLY A 64 -12.52 10.94 8.79
C GLY A 64 -12.69 12.45 8.68
N THR A 65 -13.35 13.00 9.68
CA THR A 65 -13.67 14.44 9.77
C THR A 65 -13.04 15.02 11.02
N VAL A 66 -12.33 16.10 10.88
CA VAL A 66 -11.73 16.84 12.01
C VAL A 66 -12.83 17.36 12.94
N LEU A 67 -12.74 17.01 14.21
CA LEU A 67 -13.60 17.52 15.26
C LEU A 67 -12.99 18.74 15.95
N ASP A 68 -11.70 18.64 16.27
CA ASP A 68 -10.93 19.68 16.95
C ASP A 68 -9.46 19.62 16.50
N SER A 69 -8.87 20.77 16.23
CA SER A 69 -7.50 20.91 15.75
C SER A 69 -7.00 22.33 15.96
N PRO A 70 -5.70 22.51 16.31
CA PRO A 70 -5.08 23.83 16.41
C PRO A 70 -5.19 24.69 15.14
N THR A 71 -5.05 24.09 13.95
CA THR A 71 -4.95 24.86 12.68
C THR A 71 -5.94 24.42 11.60
N ILE A 72 -6.42 23.17 11.61
CA ILE A 72 -7.32 22.63 10.59
C ILE A 72 -8.78 22.89 11.00
N PRO A 73 -9.62 23.52 10.18
CA PRO A 73 -11.02 23.78 10.53
C PRO A 73 -11.81 22.51 10.86
N ALA A 74 -12.63 22.56 11.91
CA ALA A 74 -13.59 21.50 12.20
C ALA A 74 -14.52 21.27 11.00
N GLY A 75 -14.83 20.00 10.71
CA GLY A 75 -15.61 19.61 9.54
C GLY A 75 -14.77 19.32 8.30
N THR A 76 -13.46 19.61 8.30
CA THR A 76 -12.57 19.25 7.19
C THR A 76 -12.45 17.72 7.09
N ARG A 77 -12.67 17.18 5.88
CA ARG A 77 -12.47 15.76 5.58
C ARG A 77 -11.00 15.48 5.31
N VAL A 78 -10.42 14.53 6.03
CA VAL A 78 -9.00 14.22 5.92
C VAL A 78 -8.76 12.72 5.82
N ARG A 79 -7.74 12.32 5.06
CA ARG A 79 -7.00 11.10 5.33
C ARG A 79 -5.89 11.45 6.30
N PHE A 80 -5.67 10.60 7.27
CA PHE A 80 -4.56 10.73 8.22
C PHE A 80 -3.76 9.44 8.32
N GLU A 81 -2.51 9.57 8.70
CA GLU A 81 -1.61 8.45 8.90
C GLU A 81 -1.04 8.52 10.32
N ASN A 82 -1.03 7.40 11.01
CA ASN A 82 -0.41 7.29 12.32
C ASN A 82 0.98 6.66 12.18
N ASP A 83 1.84 6.87 13.17
CA ASP A 83 2.98 6.00 13.38
C ASP A 83 2.53 4.55 13.54
N LEU A 84 3.46 3.61 13.34
CA LEU A 84 3.11 2.19 13.39
C LEU A 84 2.49 1.82 14.76
N PRO A 85 1.20 1.40 14.78
CA PRO A 85 0.49 1.12 16.03
C PRO A 85 1.13 -0.04 16.80
N GLY A 86 1.05 0.04 18.14
CA GLY A 86 1.64 -0.96 19.04
C GLY A 86 3.02 -0.62 19.56
N PHE A 87 3.64 0.45 19.08
CA PHE A 87 4.94 0.97 19.52
C PHE A 87 4.78 2.27 20.35
N GLY A 88 3.85 2.23 21.30
CA GLY A 88 3.55 3.37 22.17
C GLY A 88 2.48 4.31 21.64
N LYS A 89 1.94 4.04 20.44
CA LYS A 89 0.82 4.79 19.87
C LYS A 89 -0.32 3.85 19.45
N ASP A 90 -1.53 4.39 19.48
CA ASP A 90 -2.75 3.76 18.99
C ASP A 90 -3.02 4.15 17.52
N GLY A 91 -3.70 3.25 16.80
CA GLY A 91 -4.04 3.44 15.40
C GLY A 91 -5.44 4.01 15.17
N SER A 92 -5.89 3.87 13.91
CA SER A 92 -7.08 4.50 13.36
C SER A 92 -8.36 3.65 13.45
N ILE A 93 -8.29 2.34 13.78
CA ILE A 93 -9.50 1.49 13.78
C ILE A 93 -10.30 1.68 15.08
N ARG A 94 -10.83 2.90 15.25
CA ARG A 94 -11.68 3.35 16.36
C ARG A 94 -12.53 4.55 15.93
N GLU A 95 -13.66 4.80 16.59
CA GLU A 95 -14.60 5.88 16.24
C GLU A 95 -13.99 7.28 16.34
N LEU A 96 -13.08 7.49 17.30
CA LEU A 96 -12.32 8.74 17.45
C LEU A 96 -10.83 8.42 17.46
N ALA A 97 -10.06 9.12 16.64
CA ALA A 97 -8.61 9.01 16.58
C ALA A 97 -7.93 10.36 16.81
N VAL A 98 -6.68 10.29 17.21
CA VAL A 98 -5.78 11.44 17.30
C VAL A 98 -4.66 11.22 16.29
N ALA A 99 -4.30 12.26 15.55
CA ALA A 99 -3.15 12.26 14.65
C ALA A 99 -2.47 13.63 14.62
N GLU A 100 -1.18 13.66 14.31
CA GLU A 100 -0.43 14.89 14.10
C GLU A 100 -1.00 15.64 12.87
N GLU A 101 -1.19 16.96 12.97
CA GLU A 101 -1.73 17.77 11.86
C GLU A 101 -0.90 17.62 10.56
N GLU A 102 0.43 17.48 10.72
CA GLU A 102 1.33 17.29 9.59
C GLU A 102 1.08 15.97 8.84
N ALA A 103 0.51 14.96 9.53
CA ALA A 103 0.19 13.65 8.95
C ALA A 103 -1.22 13.59 8.32
N MET A 104 -1.90 14.73 8.20
CA MET A 104 -3.24 14.84 7.60
C MET A 104 -3.18 15.36 6.18
N PHE A 105 -4.11 14.84 5.36
CA PHE A 105 -4.24 15.16 3.95
C PHE A 105 -5.72 15.45 3.66
N GLU A 106 -6.02 16.68 3.30
CA GLU A 106 -7.39 17.08 2.94
C GLU A 106 -7.88 16.30 1.72
N LEU A 107 -9.12 15.85 1.78
CA LEU A 107 -9.74 15.03 0.73
C LEU A 107 -10.68 15.86 -0.14
N PRO A 108 -10.66 15.65 -1.48
CA PRO A 108 -11.66 16.24 -2.36
C PRO A 108 -13.04 15.63 -2.10
N ASP A 109 -14.10 16.44 -2.23
CA ASP A 109 -15.48 16.02 -2.02
C ASP A 109 -15.95 14.91 -2.98
N SER A 110 -15.29 14.78 -4.13
CA SER A 110 -15.61 13.80 -5.17
C SER A 110 -15.17 12.36 -4.87
N VAL A 111 -14.37 12.15 -3.81
CA VAL A 111 -13.88 10.81 -3.42
C VAL A 111 -14.56 10.40 -2.13
N ASP A 112 -15.11 9.19 -2.08
CA ASP A 112 -15.70 8.67 -0.85
C ASP A 112 -14.64 8.20 0.17
N ASP A 113 -15.06 8.07 1.43
CA ASP A 113 -14.15 7.78 2.54
C ASP A 113 -13.54 6.39 2.44
N ALA A 114 -14.31 5.40 1.97
CA ALA A 114 -13.81 4.03 1.85
C ALA A 114 -12.81 3.89 0.70
N GLU A 115 -13.09 4.57 -0.43
CA GLU A 115 -12.16 4.61 -1.57
C GLU A 115 -10.86 5.35 -1.21
N ALA A 116 -10.96 6.49 -0.51
CA ALA A 116 -9.80 7.24 -0.04
C ALA A 116 -8.96 6.43 0.95
N ALA A 117 -9.60 5.72 1.90
CA ALA A 117 -8.91 4.81 2.82
C ALA A 117 -8.25 3.64 2.08
N ALA A 118 -8.92 3.08 1.07
CA ALA A 118 -8.38 1.98 0.27
C ALA A 118 -7.18 2.41 -0.59
N ALA A 119 -7.18 3.65 -1.08
CA ALA A 119 -6.10 4.21 -1.91
C ALA A 119 -4.86 4.64 -1.10
N GLY A 120 -4.97 4.81 0.19
CA GLY A 120 -3.98 5.43 1.07
C GLY A 120 -2.56 4.87 0.98
N VAL A 121 -2.13 4.08 1.96
CA VAL A 121 -0.74 3.56 2.06
C VAL A 121 -0.30 2.81 0.81
N VAL A 122 -1.18 2.03 0.17
CA VAL A 122 -0.82 1.28 -1.04
C VAL A 122 -0.57 2.18 -2.23
N GLY A 123 -1.34 3.25 -2.38
CA GLY A 123 -1.14 4.27 -3.41
C GLY A 123 0.12 5.09 -3.18
N VAL A 124 0.30 5.58 -1.94
CA VAL A 124 1.51 6.32 -1.53
C VAL A 124 2.77 5.48 -1.78
N THR A 125 2.78 4.22 -1.35
CA THR A 125 3.92 3.32 -1.57
C THR A 125 4.24 3.14 -3.05
N SER A 126 3.20 2.93 -3.88
CA SER A 126 3.36 2.74 -5.33
C SER A 126 3.90 4.01 -6.01
N GLU A 127 3.35 5.17 -5.65
CA GLU A 127 3.77 6.46 -6.21
C GLU A 127 5.20 6.82 -5.81
N LEU A 128 5.56 6.64 -4.54
CA LEU A 128 6.92 6.84 -4.06
C LEU A 128 7.92 5.92 -4.76
N ALA A 129 7.52 4.67 -5.07
CA ALA A 129 8.36 3.74 -5.81
C ALA A 129 8.63 4.23 -7.24
N PHE A 130 7.64 4.78 -7.94
CA PHE A 130 7.84 5.39 -9.26
C PHE A 130 8.69 6.65 -9.20
N ARG A 131 8.53 7.49 -8.18
CA ARG A 131 9.39 8.67 -7.98
C ARG A 131 10.84 8.27 -7.73
N LEU A 132 11.07 7.27 -6.87
CA LEU A 132 12.39 6.74 -6.58
C LEU A 132 13.06 6.13 -7.83
N ALA A 133 12.27 5.46 -8.68
CA ALA A 133 12.71 4.93 -9.96
C ALA A 133 12.99 6.02 -11.03
N GLY A 134 12.58 7.27 -10.79
CA GLY A 134 12.69 8.36 -11.74
C GLY A 134 11.77 8.24 -12.96
N MET A 135 10.60 7.59 -12.80
CA MET A 135 9.65 7.40 -13.89
C MET A 135 9.14 8.73 -14.46
N SER A 136 9.29 8.91 -15.76
CA SER A 136 8.94 10.13 -16.50
C SER A 136 7.88 9.95 -17.60
N GLY A 137 7.58 8.69 -17.95
CA GLY A 137 6.66 8.27 -19.01
C GLY A 137 7.39 7.70 -20.22
N GLY A 138 6.81 6.66 -20.81
CA GLY A 138 7.41 5.93 -21.94
C GLY A 138 8.21 4.69 -21.53
N GLU A 139 8.38 4.41 -20.25
CA GLU A 139 9.10 3.24 -19.73
C GLU A 139 8.25 1.96 -19.89
N ARG A 140 8.94 0.81 -20.00
CA ARG A 140 8.35 -0.53 -19.84
C ARG A 140 8.41 -0.90 -18.36
N VAL A 141 7.26 -1.05 -17.76
CA VAL A 141 7.12 -1.31 -16.32
C VAL A 141 6.66 -2.75 -16.10
N ALA A 142 7.30 -3.46 -15.19
CA ALA A 142 6.79 -4.71 -14.66
C ALA A 142 6.40 -4.54 -13.19
N VAL A 143 5.26 -5.10 -12.79
CA VAL A 143 4.78 -5.07 -11.40
C VAL A 143 4.67 -6.49 -10.90
N LEU A 144 5.55 -6.88 -9.98
CA LEU A 144 5.47 -8.17 -9.30
C LEU A 144 4.37 -8.15 -8.25
N GLY A 145 3.70 -9.28 -8.01
CA GLY A 145 2.59 -9.33 -7.07
C GLY A 145 1.45 -8.36 -7.43
N ALA A 146 1.20 -8.16 -8.72
CA ALA A 146 0.28 -7.17 -9.27
C ALA A 146 -1.16 -7.26 -8.72
N THR A 147 -1.58 -8.42 -8.22
CA THR A 147 -2.93 -8.63 -7.67
C THR A 147 -3.03 -8.34 -6.15
N GLY A 148 -1.95 -7.90 -5.51
CA GLY A 148 -1.95 -7.38 -4.14
C GLY A 148 -2.20 -5.87 -4.09
N GLY A 149 -2.47 -5.31 -2.91
CA GLY A 149 -2.84 -3.90 -2.77
C GLY A 149 -1.87 -2.91 -3.44
N VAL A 150 -0.57 -2.99 -3.14
CA VAL A 150 0.45 -2.16 -3.80
C VAL A 150 0.52 -2.43 -5.30
N GLY A 151 0.45 -3.71 -5.70
CA GLY A 151 0.54 -4.09 -7.11
C GLY A 151 -0.63 -3.57 -7.94
N LEU A 152 -1.87 -3.66 -7.44
CA LEU A 152 -3.06 -3.11 -8.09
C LEU A 152 -2.94 -1.61 -8.34
N MET A 153 -2.43 -0.88 -7.35
CA MET A 153 -2.18 0.56 -7.48
C MET A 153 -1.04 0.85 -8.45
N ALA A 154 0.08 0.11 -8.35
CA ALA A 154 1.24 0.33 -9.20
C ALA A 154 0.93 0.13 -10.69
N VAL A 155 0.15 -0.91 -11.05
CA VAL A 155 -0.26 -1.12 -12.46
C VAL A 155 -1.03 0.08 -13.00
N GLN A 156 -2.03 0.55 -12.28
CA GLN A 156 -2.89 1.66 -12.71
C GLN A 156 -2.11 2.99 -12.74
N LEU A 157 -1.28 3.25 -11.72
CA LEU A 157 -0.45 4.45 -11.67
C LEU A 157 0.62 4.47 -12.78
N ALA A 158 1.20 3.31 -13.15
CA ALA A 158 2.10 3.20 -14.29
C ALA A 158 1.40 3.61 -15.60
N ALA A 159 0.17 3.15 -15.80
CA ALA A 159 -0.65 3.55 -16.95
C ALA A 159 -0.99 5.04 -16.92
N ALA A 160 -1.40 5.58 -15.77
CA ALA A 160 -1.67 7.01 -15.59
C ALA A 160 -0.44 7.88 -15.85
N ARG A 161 0.76 7.36 -15.57
CA ARG A 161 2.07 7.97 -15.88
C ARG A 161 2.55 7.73 -17.31
N ARG A 162 1.69 7.14 -18.17
CA ARG A 162 1.97 6.90 -19.59
C ARG A 162 3.16 5.97 -19.85
N ALA A 163 3.28 4.87 -19.07
CA ALA A 163 4.19 3.79 -19.40
C ALA A 163 3.95 3.30 -20.84
N ALA A 164 5.01 2.95 -21.55
CA ALA A 164 4.90 2.35 -22.90
C ALA A 164 4.35 0.93 -22.83
N ALA A 165 4.65 0.18 -21.77
CA ALA A 165 4.08 -1.11 -21.46
C ALA A 165 3.97 -1.28 -19.94
N VAL A 166 2.92 -1.98 -19.49
CA VAL A 166 2.71 -2.34 -18.10
C VAL A 166 2.44 -3.84 -18.03
N VAL A 167 3.40 -4.60 -17.51
CA VAL A 167 3.29 -6.06 -17.37
C VAL A 167 2.90 -6.40 -15.93
N ALA A 168 1.69 -6.91 -15.74
CA ALA A 168 1.19 -7.37 -14.46
C ALA A 168 1.63 -8.82 -14.19
N VAL A 169 2.37 -9.08 -13.10
CA VAL A 169 2.86 -10.41 -12.73
C VAL A 169 2.20 -10.89 -11.44
N GLY A 170 1.57 -12.05 -11.49
CA GLY A 170 0.89 -12.60 -10.31
C GLY A 170 0.41 -14.04 -10.50
N ARG A 171 -0.09 -14.64 -9.42
CA ARG A 171 -0.62 -16.02 -9.43
C ARG A 171 -2.15 -16.08 -9.61
N HIS A 172 -2.85 -15.02 -9.21
CA HIS A 172 -4.32 -14.96 -9.21
C HIS A 172 -4.84 -14.51 -10.58
N ARG A 173 -5.23 -15.47 -11.42
CA ARG A 173 -5.63 -15.23 -12.83
C ARG A 173 -6.76 -14.22 -12.97
N GLN A 174 -7.80 -14.33 -12.15
CA GLN A 174 -8.94 -13.41 -12.20
C GLN A 174 -8.52 -11.96 -11.90
N GLY A 175 -7.60 -11.75 -10.96
CA GLY A 175 -7.06 -10.42 -10.68
C GLY A 175 -6.21 -9.88 -11.84
N LEU A 176 -5.46 -10.74 -12.54
CA LEU A 176 -4.72 -10.34 -13.73
C LEU A 176 -5.66 -9.98 -14.90
N GLU A 177 -6.76 -10.71 -15.07
CA GLU A 177 -7.81 -10.41 -16.05
C GLU A 177 -8.47 -9.05 -15.76
N TRP A 178 -8.76 -8.76 -14.49
CA TRP A 178 -9.27 -7.45 -14.09
C TRP A 178 -8.28 -6.32 -14.43
N LEU A 179 -6.99 -6.52 -14.19
CA LEU A 179 -5.94 -5.55 -14.50
C LEU A 179 -5.78 -5.27 -16.00
N ALA A 180 -6.14 -6.20 -16.88
CA ALA A 180 -6.13 -5.98 -18.31
C ALA A 180 -7.06 -4.83 -18.76
N SER A 181 -8.16 -4.58 -18.01
CA SER A 181 -9.03 -3.43 -18.23
C SER A 181 -8.68 -2.22 -17.34
N HIS A 182 -7.64 -2.34 -16.49
CA HIS A 182 -7.24 -1.34 -15.51
C HIS A 182 -5.74 -0.99 -15.62
N GLY A 183 -5.24 -0.88 -16.85
CA GLY A 183 -3.92 -0.32 -17.11
C GLY A 183 -2.82 -1.30 -17.46
N ALA A 184 -2.99 -2.61 -17.25
CA ALA A 184 -2.01 -3.60 -17.73
C ALA A 184 -2.10 -3.76 -19.26
N THR A 185 -0.96 -3.69 -19.94
CA THR A 185 -0.87 -3.99 -21.39
C THR A 185 -0.66 -5.47 -21.65
N ALA A 186 -0.11 -6.19 -20.68
CA ALA A 186 0.08 -7.64 -20.69
C ALA A 186 0.11 -8.18 -19.26
N SER A 187 -0.03 -9.49 -19.13
CA SER A 187 0.10 -10.18 -17.86
C SER A 187 0.92 -11.45 -17.96
N VAL A 188 1.64 -11.78 -16.88
CA VAL A 188 2.42 -13.01 -16.73
C VAL A 188 1.89 -13.75 -15.51
N VAL A 189 1.43 -14.98 -15.70
CA VAL A 189 1.06 -15.86 -14.59
C VAL A 189 2.32 -16.43 -13.99
N LEU A 190 2.60 -16.08 -12.74
CA LEU A 190 3.78 -16.54 -12.02
C LEU A 190 3.57 -17.96 -11.52
N ASP A 191 4.37 -18.89 -12.02
CA ASP A 191 4.50 -20.24 -11.52
C ASP A 191 5.97 -20.68 -11.47
N GLU A 192 6.24 -21.85 -10.87
CA GLU A 192 7.61 -22.35 -10.65
C GLU A 192 8.33 -22.82 -11.94
N THR A 193 7.60 -22.95 -13.05
CA THR A 193 8.13 -23.49 -14.31
C THR A 193 8.54 -22.40 -15.29
N ILE A 194 8.14 -21.16 -15.05
CA ILE A 194 8.33 -20.07 -16.01
C ILE A 194 9.75 -19.47 -15.87
N ASP A 195 10.41 -19.25 -16.99
CA ASP A 195 11.50 -18.27 -17.04
C ASP A 195 10.91 -16.87 -17.04
N LEU A 196 10.93 -16.25 -15.84
CA LEU A 196 10.29 -14.94 -15.64
C LEU A 196 11.01 -13.84 -16.44
N SER A 197 12.32 -13.94 -16.64
CA SER A 197 13.08 -12.95 -17.43
C SER A 197 12.60 -12.93 -18.90
N ASP A 198 12.54 -14.08 -19.52
CA ASP A 198 12.09 -14.20 -20.92
C ASP A 198 10.62 -13.81 -21.05
N ALA A 199 9.76 -14.27 -20.11
CA ALA A 199 8.33 -13.96 -20.13
C ALA A 199 8.07 -12.45 -20.00
N LEU A 200 8.81 -11.74 -19.16
CA LEU A 200 8.69 -10.29 -19.00
C LEU A 200 9.10 -9.55 -20.27
N GLN A 201 10.22 -9.93 -20.88
CA GLN A 201 10.70 -9.29 -22.11
C GLN A 201 9.74 -9.52 -23.30
N VAL A 202 9.19 -10.72 -23.42
CA VAL A 202 8.17 -11.03 -24.44
C VAL A 202 6.91 -10.22 -24.19
N ALA A 203 6.41 -10.19 -22.95
CA ALA A 203 5.18 -9.48 -22.59
C ALA A 203 5.30 -7.96 -22.78
N ALA A 204 6.46 -7.37 -22.49
CA ALA A 204 6.72 -5.94 -22.62
C ALA A 204 7.17 -5.52 -24.04
N GLY A 205 7.46 -6.47 -24.93
CA GLY A 205 8.06 -6.19 -26.24
C GLY A 205 9.51 -5.69 -26.14
N GLY A 206 10.24 -6.07 -25.10
CA GLY A 206 11.65 -5.72 -24.86
C GLY A 206 12.04 -5.72 -23.38
N PRO A 207 13.30 -5.34 -23.06
CA PRO A 207 13.77 -5.27 -21.70
C PRO A 207 12.96 -4.31 -20.83
N ILE A 208 12.94 -4.53 -19.51
CA ILE A 208 12.14 -3.77 -18.55
C ILE A 208 12.95 -2.59 -18.00
N ASP A 209 12.39 -1.40 -18.03
CA ASP A 209 13.03 -0.19 -17.50
C ASP A 209 12.84 -0.08 -15.98
N ILE A 210 11.62 -0.37 -15.49
CA ILE A 210 11.28 -0.26 -14.06
C ILE A 210 10.52 -1.50 -13.60
N VAL A 211 10.96 -2.08 -12.47
CA VAL A 211 10.24 -3.14 -11.77
C VAL A 211 9.78 -2.62 -10.41
N ILE A 212 8.48 -2.75 -10.10
CA ILE A 212 7.95 -2.54 -8.76
C ILE A 212 7.76 -3.90 -8.09
N ASP A 213 8.44 -4.10 -6.95
CA ASP A 213 8.56 -5.41 -6.33
C ASP A 213 8.15 -5.44 -4.84
N PRO A 214 6.94 -5.89 -4.52
CA PRO A 214 6.52 -6.22 -3.17
C PRO A 214 6.83 -7.68 -2.74
N LEU A 215 7.43 -8.49 -3.61
CA LEU A 215 7.60 -9.92 -3.38
C LEU A 215 8.98 -10.29 -2.86
N TRP A 216 10.05 -9.76 -3.50
CA TRP A 216 11.42 -10.21 -3.33
C TRP A 216 11.60 -11.70 -3.69
N GLY A 217 12.70 -12.34 -3.25
CA GLY A 217 12.91 -13.77 -3.50
C GLY A 217 13.14 -14.13 -4.96
N ALA A 218 12.78 -15.35 -5.35
CA ALA A 218 12.96 -15.86 -6.72
C ALA A 218 12.32 -14.99 -7.82
N PRO A 219 11.12 -14.42 -7.64
CA PRO A 219 10.55 -13.51 -8.65
C PRO A 219 11.42 -12.28 -8.92
N ALA A 220 12.01 -11.69 -7.86
CA ALA A 220 12.89 -10.53 -8.02
C ALA A 220 14.15 -10.86 -8.84
N MET A 221 14.74 -12.04 -8.65
CA MET A 221 15.90 -12.48 -9.44
C MET A 221 15.59 -12.54 -10.94
N GLY A 222 14.46 -13.16 -11.31
CA GLY A 222 14.02 -13.21 -12.72
C GLY A 222 13.75 -11.83 -13.29
N ALA A 223 13.14 -10.94 -12.51
CA ALA A 223 12.85 -9.57 -12.92
C ALA A 223 14.13 -8.72 -13.08
N ILE A 224 15.11 -8.88 -12.19
CA ILE A 224 16.43 -8.21 -12.32
C ILE A 224 17.15 -8.65 -13.60
N ALA A 225 17.05 -9.94 -13.97
CA ALA A 225 17.64 -10.44 -15.20
C ALA A 225 17.00 -9.88 -16.47
N ALA A 226 15.73 -9.43 -16.38
CA ALA A 226 14.99 -8.80 -17.48
C ALA A 226 15.26 -7.29 -17.65
N LEU A 227 16.01 -6.65 -16.74
CA LEU A 227 16.19 -5.20 -16.75
C LEU A 227 16.93 -4.70 -18.00
N ALA A 228 16.46 -3.58 -18.49
CA ALA A 228 17.10 -2.80 -19.55
C ALA A 228 18.44 -2.19 -19.06
N ASP A 229 19.20 -1.64 -20.01
CA ASP A 229 20.35 -0.82 -19.68
C ASP A 229 19.90 0.39 -18.85
N HIS A 230 20.54 0.59 -17.67
CA HIS A 230 20.11 1.55 -16.64
C HIS A 230 18.74 1.31 -16.00
N GLY A 231 18.12 0.16 -16.22
CA GLY A 231 16.86 -0.20 -15.56
C GLY A 231 17.01 -0.39 -14.06
N CYS A 232 15.91 -0.30 -13.32
CA CYS A 232 15.92 -0.50 -11.89
C CYS A 232 14.77 -1.37 -11.38
N LEU A 233 15.01 -2.08 -10.26
CA LEU A 233 14.00 -2.72 -9.45
C LEU A 233 13.86 -1.94 -8.13
N VAL A 234 12.63 -1.50 -7.82
CA VAL A 234 12.30 -0.90 -6.51
C VAL A 234 11.58 -1.92 -5.67
N THR A 235 12.26 -2.42 -4.62
CA THR A 235 11.63 -3.33 -3.67
C THR A 235 10.91 -2.55 -2.57
N VAL A 236 9.65 -2.94 -2.31
CA VAL A 236 8.76 -2.34 -1.30
C VAL A 236 8.24 -3.39 -0.30
N GLY A 237 8.65 -4.64 -0.46
CA GLY A 237 8.22 -5.76 0.37
C GLY A 237 9.02 -7.02 0.12
N ASN A 238 8.70 -8.08 0.88
CA ASN A 238 9.45 -9.33 0.86
C ASN A 238 8.56 -10.55 1.15
N THR A 239 7.38 -10.60 0.54
CA THR A 239 6.39 -11.66 0.84
C THR A 239 6.75 -13.03 0.26
N ALA A 240 7.64 -13.10 -0.73
CA ALA A 240 8.09 -14.36 -1.35
C ALA A 240 9.50 -14.80 -0.91
N GLY A 241 10.20 -14.00 -0.11
CA GLY A 241 11.50 -14.33 0.43
C GLY A 241 12.18 -13.19 1.16
N THR A 242 13.22 -13.48 1.95
CA THR A 242 14.01 -12.47 2.66
C THR A 242 15.37 -12.23 2.00
N ASP A 243 15.88 -13.23 1.29
CA ASP A 243 17.22 -13.23 0.72
C ASP A 243 17.18 -13.63 -0.75
N ILE A 244 18.10 -13.10 -1.54
CA ILE A 244 18.32 -13.48 -2.95
C ILE A 244 19.82 -13.50 -3.27
N ASP A 245 20.20 -14.34 -4.24
CA ASP A 245 21.50 -14.29 -4.87
C ASP A 245 21.46 -13.31 -6.03
N LEU A 246 22.00 -12.10 -5.84
CA LEU A 246 21.99 -11.07 -6.88
C LEU A 246 22.76 -11.51 -8.13
N PRO A 247 22.17 -11.41 -9.34
CA PRO A 247 22.84 -11.75 -10.59
C PRO A 247 23.83 -10.65 -11.02
N LEU A 248 24.92 -10.50 -10.27
CA LEU A 248 25.86 -9.37 -10.40
C LEU A 248 26.40 -9.17 -11.82
N GLN A 249 26.63 -10.25 -12.59
CA GLN A 249 27.10 -10.13 -13.96
C GLN A 249 26.05 -9.46 -14.86
N ALA A 250 24.77 -9.87 -14.74
CA ALA A 250 23.68 -9.25 -15.48
C ALA A 250 23.51 -7.79 -15.08
N MET A 251 23.51 -7.49 -13.78
CA MET A 251 23.42 -6.13 -13.27
C MET A 251 24.57 -5.23 -13.76
N ARG A 252 25.80 -5.70 -13.72
CA ARG A 252 26.97 -4.94 -14.22
C ARG A 252 26.90 -4.69 -15.72
N LYS A 253 26.42 -5.68 -16.50
CA LYS A 253 26.25 -5.54 -17.96
C LYS A 253 25.15 -4.50 -18.27
N ALA A 254 24.03 -4.57 -17.59
CA ALA A 254 22.91 -3.64 -17.77
C ALA A 254 23.10 -2.32 -16.98
N ARG A 255 24.14 -2.19 -16.16
CA ARG A 255 24.32 -1.00 -15.28
C ARG A 255 23.05 -0.72 -14.44
N SER A 256 22.34 -1.78 -14.10
CA SER A 256 21.03 -1.71 -13.41
C SER A 256 21.17 -1.49 -11.91
N ALA A 257 20.11 -1.03 -11.28
CA ALA A 257 20.03 -0.77 -9.84
C ALA A 257 18.94 -1.60 -9.15
N VAL A 258 19.17 -1.89 -7.87
CA VAL A 258 18.15 -2.37 -6.93
C VAL A 258 18.02 -1.32 -5.84
N LEU A 259 16.81 -0.78 -5.67
CA LEU A 259 16.50 0.32 -4.77
C LEU A 259 15.53 -0.18 -3.70
N GLY A 260 15.79 0.10 -2.43
CA GLY A 260 14.89 -0.23 -1.33
C GLY A 260 14.02 0.96 -0.96
N LEU A 261 12.72 0.74 -0.79
CA LEU A 261 11.77 1.75 -0.33
C LEU A 261 10.96 1.22 0.85
N SER A 262 10.83 2.02 1.89
CA SER A 262 9.85 1.84 2.95
C SER A 262 9.10 3.16 3.16
N SER A 263 7.81 3.17 2.86
CA SER A 263 6.97 4.36 3.07
C SER A 263 6.92 4.80 4.54
N GLY A 264 7.13 3.87 5.48
CA GLY A 264 7.20 4.21 6.91
C GLY A 264 8.40 5.09 7.32
N TRP A 265 9.48 5.10 6.52
CA TRP A 265 10.68 5.92 6.75
C TRP A 265 10.78 7.12 5.81
N THR A 266 9.77 7.32 4.98
CA THR A 266 9.73 8.46 4.03
C THR A 266 9.20 9.71 4.75
N PRO A 267 9.79 10.90 4.52
CA PRO A 267 9.30 12.15 5.09
C PRO A 267 7.81 12.41 4.77
N LEU A 268 7.09 13.00 5.72
CA LEU A 268 5.65 13.30 5.55
C LEU A 268 5.36 14.20 4.34
N SER A 269 6.25 15.15 4.04
CA SER A 269 6.12 16.01 2.86
C SER A 269 6.09 15.21 1.55
N GLU A 270 6.99 14.23 1.41
CA GLU A 270 7.02 13.38 0.21
C GLU A 270 5.80 12.47 0.12
N LYS A 271 5.33 11.93 1.26
CA LYS A 271 4.08 11.16 1.34
C LYS A 271 2.87 12.02 0.96
N ARG A 272 2.83 13.28 1.41
CA ARG A 272 1.79 14.24 1.07
C ARG A 272 1.71 14.45 -0.44
N ASP A 273 2.84 14.75 -1.06
CA ASP A 273 2.92 14.96 -2.51
C ASP A 273 2.56 13.69 -3.30
N ALA A 274 2.96 12.52 -2.78
CA ALA A 274 2.61 11.24 -3.38
C ALA A 274 1.10 10.96 -3.27
N PHE A 275 0.51 11.18 -2.10
CA PHE A 275 -0.92 11.00 -1.90
C PHE A 275 -1.74 11.99 -2.71
N GLY A 276 -1.32 13.26 -2.81
CA GLY A 276 -1.95 14.27 -3.65
C GLY A 276 -2.08 13.80 -5.10
N PHE A 277 -1.00 13.27 -5.68
CA PHE A 277 -1.06 12.70 -7.02
C PHE A 277 -2.02 11.49 -7.10
N VAL A 278 -1.96 10.56 -6.15
CA VAL A 278 -2.83 9.39 -6.12
C VAL A 278 -4.31 9.77 -6.07
N ILE A 279 -4.68 10.66 -5.14
CA ILE A 279 -6.08 11.03 -4.94
C ILE A 279 -6.65 11.82 -6.11
N GLU A 280 -5.83 12.58 -6.82
CA GLU A 280 -6.21 13.23 -8.08
C GLU A 280 -6.51 12.20 -9.18
N GLN A 281 -5.73 11.09 -9.26
CA GLN A 281 -6.01 10.03 -10.23
C GLN A 281 -7.31 9.29 -9.88
N VAL A 282 -7.57 9.06 -8.60
CA VAL A 282 -8.83 8.46 -8.10
C VAL A 282 -10.01 9.39 -8.41
N ALA A 283 -9.93 10.65 -8.02
CA ALA A 283 -10.98 11.66 -8.28
C ALA A 283 -11.30 11.83 -9.76
N ALA A 284 -10.32 11.63 -10.64
CA ALA A 284 -10.47 11.67 -12.08
C ALA A 284 -10.96 10.35 -12.70
N GLY A 285 -11.19 9.30 -11.91
CA GLY A 285 -11.62 7.96 -12.37
C GLY A 285 -10.57 7.22 -13.19
N ARG A 286 -9.28 7.63 -13.15
CA ARG A 286 -8.19 6.95 -13.84
C ARG A 286 -7.58 5.80 -13.04
N VAL A 287 -7.79 5.83 -11.74
CA VAL A 287 -7.40 4.77 -10.79
C VAL A 287 -8.62 4.41 -9.97
N SER A 288 -8.89 3.13 -9.84
CA SER A 288 -9.93 2.61 -8.96
C SER A 288 -9.35 1.57 -8.01
N VAL A 289 -9.83 1.56 -6.77
CA VAL A 289 -9.34 0.62 -5.77
C VAL A 289 -10.41 -0.42 -5.49
N SER A 290 -10.16 -1.66 -5.92
CA SER A 290 -11.03 -2.77 -5.49
C SER A 290 -10.99 -2.89 -3.98
N HIS A 291 -12.10 -2.60 -3.32
CA HIS A 291 -12.20 -2.66 -1.86
C HIS A 291 -13.53 -3.26 -1.40
N GLU A 292 -13.51 -3.77 -0.19
CA GLU A 292 -14.70 -4.27 0.50
C GLU A 292 -14.78 -3.62 1.87
N VAL A 293 -15.95 -3.07 2.19
CA VAL A 293 -16.23 -2.44 3.48
C VAL A 293 -16.77 -3.48 4.45
N GLN A 294 -16.19 -3.54 5.64
CA GLN A 294 -16.62 -4.41 6.73
C GLN A 294 -16.92 -3.55 7.97
N PRO A 295 -18.00 -3.81 8.72
CA PRO A 295 -18.28 -3.09 9.95
C PRO A 295 -17.23 -3.42 11.03
N LEU A 296 -16.98 -2.49 11.95
CA LEU A 296 -16.06 -2.68 13.08
C LEU A 296 -16.36 -3.99 13.87
N ALA A 297 -17.62 -4.37 13.99
CA ALA A 297 -18.02 -5.61 14.69
C ALA A 297 -17.42 -6.88 14.06
N GLU A 298 -17.12 -6.85 12.76
CA GLU A 298 -16.55 -7.95 11.99
C GLU A 298 -15.02 -7.90 11.87
N ILE A 299 -14.35 -7.06 12.66
CA ILE A 299 -12.90 -6.84 12.56
C ILE A 299 -12.08 -8.14 12.65
N ALA A 300 -12.46 -9.09 13.50
CA ALA A 300 -11.76 -10.37 13.61
C ALA A 300 -11.88 -11.21 12.33
N GLY A 301 -13.05 -11.20 11.69
CA GLY A 301 -13.26 -11.87 10.40
C GLY A 301 -12.49 -11.20 9.27
N ALA A 302 -12.50 -9.87 9.20
CA ALA A 302 -11.72 -9.09 8.25
C ALA A 302 -10.21 -9.34 8.42
N TRP A 303 -9.75 -9.43 9.68
CA TRP A 303 -8.35 -9.76 10.00
C TRP A 303 -7.93 -11.12 9.46
N HIS A 304 -8.71 -12.17 9.70
CA HIS A 304 -8.45 -13.51 9.16
C HIS A 304 -8.51 -13.55 7.62
N ARG A 305 -9.36 -12.74 7.00
CA ARG A 305 -9.38 -12.61 5.53
C ARG A 305 -8.11 -11.93 5.02
N GLN A 306 -7.62 -10.89 5.70
CA GLN A 306 -6.38 -10.20 5.35
C GLN A 306 -5.17 -11.14 5.41
N GLU A 307 -5.12 -12.08 6.36
CA GLU A 307 -4.06 -13.12 6.45
C GLU A 307 -3.99 -14.02 5.20
N ARG A 308 -5.10 -14.16 4.47
CA ARG A 308 -5.23 -15.00 3.28
C ARG A 308 -5.03 -14.25 1.96
N PHE A 309 -4.58 -12.99 2.01
CA PHE A 309 -4.38 -12.15 0.84
C PHE A 309 -5.63 -12.07 -0.06
N PRO A 310 -6.65 -11.32 0.32
CA PRO A 310 -7.98 -11.34 -0.30
C PRO A 310 -8.05 -10.79 -1.73
N HIS A 311 -6.93 -10.31 -2.30
CA HIS A 311 -6.86 -9.67 -3.63
C HIS A 311 -7.82 -8.46 -3.79
N THR A 312 -8.28 -7.92 -2.69
CA THR A 312 -9.08 -6.69 -2.58
C THR A 312 -8.64 -5.97 -1.32
N LYS A 313 -8.83 -4.67 -1.25
CA LYS A 313 -8.49 -3.90 -0.05
C LYS A 313 -9.63 -4.01 0.96
N LEU A 314 -9.31 -4.40 2.20
CA LEU A 314 -10.31 -4.43 3.28
C LEU A 314 -10.32 -3.08 3.98
N VAL A 315 -11.51 -2.50 4.07
CA VAL A 315 -11.78 -1.23 4.75
C VAL A 315 -12.76 -1.49 5.89
N ILE A 316 -12.47 -0.97 7.07
CA ILE A 316 -13.32 -1.06 8.24
C ILE A 316 -14.13 0.23 8.34
N SER A 317 -15.46 0.12 8.32
CA SER A 317 -16.36 1.22 8.64
C SER A 317 -16.45 1.41 10.15
N LEU A 318 -16.33 2.66 10.60
CA LEU A 318 -16.42 3.09 12.00
C LEU A 318 -17.72 3.87 12.29
N SER A 319 -18.47 4.16 11.22
CA SER A 319 -19.78 4.84 11.29
C SER A 319 -20.94 3.87 11.48
#